data_f8e9cfe173e7c6d4945cc6b9f9f87bae
#
_entry.id   f8e9cfe173e7c6d4945cc6b9f9f87bae
#
_cell.length_a   1.000
_cell.length_b   1.000
_cell.length_c   1.000
_cell.angle_alpha   90.00
_cell.angle_beta   90.00
_cell.angle_gamma   90.00
#
_symmetry.space_group_name_H-M   'P 1'
#
loop_
_entity.id
_entity.type
_entity.pdbx_description
1 polymer ?
#
loop_
_entity_poly.entity_id
_entity_poly.type
_entity_poly.pdbx_seq_one_letter_code
_entity_poly.pdbx_strand_id
1 'polypeptide(L)'
;MVLTSFISFFCSAIFSALYLSRKKYFWDRLAYASAETGLVFFTGAIITGAVWAKPVWNTWWVWDANGTLTVVLWMIFIGYLMVRAYAPSIEIGRKWGSAVSILGAATVPFVYMAADWWGGLHPERVTGPGADGSLERSMLFIMLFSFACFLLLFAYLLVERYKQRQIEDTIVRINQIYL
;
A
#
# COMPACT_ATOMS: atom_id res chain seq x y z
N MET A 1 -6.45 -6.99 -5.26
CA MET A 1 -5.29 -6.77 -4.36
C MET A 1 -4.51 -5.49 -4.71
N VAL A 2 -3.91 -5.32 -5.90
CA VAL A 2 -3.09 -4.13 -6.25
C VAL A 2 -3.84 -2.81 -6.05
N LEU A 3 -5.04 -2.66 -6.62
CA LEU A 3 -5.84 -1.43 -6.46
C LEU A 3 -6.20 -1.15 -5.00
N THR A 4 -6.48 -2.19 -4.21
CA THR A 4 -6.74 -2.05 -2.77
C THR A 4 -5.50 -1.57 -2.03
N SER A 5 -4.30 -2.07 -2.40
CA SER A 5 -3.03 -1.58 -1.84
C SER A 5 -2.79 -0.12 -2.17
N PHE A 6 -3.05 0.31 -3.41
CA PHE A 6 -2.90 1.71 -3.81
C PHE A 6 -3.81 2.62 -3.01
N ILE A 7 -5.08 2.25 -2.83
CA ILE A 7 -6.02 2.98 -1.97
C ILE A 7 -5.47 3.05 -0.54
N SER A 8 -4.97 1.94 -0.03
CA SER A 8 -4.40 1.86 1.32
C SER A 8 -3.19 2.79 1.49
N PHE A 9 -2.30 2.86 0.50
CA PHE A 9 -1.14 3.75 0.51
C PHE A 9 -1.56 5.23 0.41
N PHE A 10 -2.57 5.56 -0.38
CA PHE A 10 -3.14 6.91 -0.39
C PHE A 10 -3.80 7.28 0.93
N CYS A 11 -4.57 6.37 1.55
CA CYS A 11 -5.11 6.58 2.90
C CYS A 11 -4.00 6.83 3.91
N SER A 12 -2.92 6.03 3.87
CA SER A 12 -1.76 6.23 4.74
C SER A 12 -1.14 7.61 4.56
N ALA A 13 -0.96 8.08 3.31
CA ALA A 13 -0.40 9.41 3.03
C ALA A 13 -1.32 10.55 3.51
N ILE A 14 -2.63 10.44 3.28
CA ILE A 14 -3.61 11.43 3.74
C ILE A 14 -3.60 11.51 5.27
N PHE A 15 -3.65 10.38 5.96
CA PHE A 15 -3.60 10.34 7.42
C PHE A 15 -2.24 10.81 7.96
N SER A 16 -1.14 10.54 7.26
CA SER A 16 0.19 11.07 7.57
C SER A 16 0.24 12.59 7.46
N ALA A 17 -0.33 13.17 6.40
CA ALA A 17 -0.42 14.63 6.23
C ALA A 17 -1.29 15.26 7.32
N LEU A 18 -2.42 14.63 7.68
CA LEU A 18 -3.27 15.07 8.79
C LEU A 18 -2.57 14.97 10.15
N TYR A 19 -1.74 13.96 10.35
CA TYR A 19 -0.91 13.86 11.54
C TYR A 19 0.14 14.97 11.61
N LEU A 20 0.83 15.26 10.52
CA LEU A 20 1.85 16.33 10.48
C LEU A 20 1.24 17.71 10.75
N SER A 21 0.01 17.96 10.26
CA SER A 21 -0.69 19.24 10.44
C SER A 21 -1.36 19.36 11.81
N ARG A 22 -2.05 18.33 12.28
CA ARG A 22 -2.89 18.37 13.49
C ARG A 22 -2.24 17.81 14.74
N LYS A 23 -1.11 17.06 14.61
CA LYS A 23 -0.36 16.42 15.70
C LYS A 23 -1.20 15.47 16.59
N LYS A 24 -2.32 14.94 16.07
CA LYS A 24 -3.17 14.01 16.82
C LYS A 24 -2.74 12.57 16.53
N TYR A 25 -2.45 11.80 17.56
CA TYR A 25 -2.05 10.38 17.46
C TYR A 25 -3.10 9.47 16.79
N PHE A 26 -4.37 9.88 16.79
CA PHE A 26 -5.43 9.22 16.04
C PHE A 26 -5.07 9.05 14.55
N TRP A 27 -4.61 10.13 13.91
CA TRP A 27 -4.23 10.12 12.49
C TRP A 27 -2.98 9.29 12.22
N ASP A 28 -2.01 9.32 13.14
CA ASP A 28 -0.81 8.50 13.04
C ASP A 28 -1.11 7.00 13.08
N ARG A 29 -2.01 6.57 13.98
CA ARG A 29 -2.44 5.17 14.07
C ARG A 29 -3.14 4.70 12.81
N LEU A 30 -4.03 5.54 12.23
CA LEU A 30 -4.69 5.24 10.97
C LEU A 30 -3.68 5.18 9.81
N ALA A 31 -2.71 6.10 9.76
CA ALA A 31 -1.65 6.09 8.76
C ALA A 31 -0.84 4.79 8.81
N TYR A 32 -0.42 4.40 10.01
CA TYR A 32 0.33 3.16 10.21
C TYR A 32 -0.47 1.92 9.83
N ALA A 33 -1.69 1.81 10.33
CA ALA A 33 -2.56 0.67 10.05
C ALA A 33 -2.85 0.54 8.54
N SER A 34 -3.07 1.67 7.85
CA SER A 34 -3.23 1.70 6.40
C SER A 34 -1.98 1.22 5.67
N ALA A 35 -0.79 1.76 6.00
CA ALA A 35 0.45 1.39 5.34
C ALA A 35 0.76 -0.10 5.48
N GLU A 36 0.62 -0.63 6.70
CA GLU A 36 0.90 -2.04 7.01
C GLU A 36 -0.08 -2.98 6.29
N THR A 37 -1.38 -2.70 6.35
CA THR A 37 -2.39 -3.49 5.64
C THR A 37 -2.19 -3.41 4.12
N GLY A 38 -1.87 -2.22 3.59
CA GLY A 38 -1.55 -2.02 2.18
C GLY A 38 -0.35 -2.85 1.74
N LEU A 39 0.70 -2.88 2.56
CA LEU A 39 1.90 -3.67 2.27
C LEU A 39 1.62 -5.17 2.24
N VAL A 40 0.75 -5.68 3.12
CA VAL A 40 0.33 -7.10 3.09
C VAL A 40 -0.38 -7.44 1.77
N PHE A 41 -1.36 -6.62 1.34
CA PHE A 41 -2.04 -6.82 0.06
C PHE A 41 -1.09 -6.68 -1.12
N PHE A 42 -0.16 -5.74 -1.07
CA PHE A 42 0.79 -5.51 -2.14
C PHE A 42 1.81 -6.65 -2.27
N THR A 43 2.28 -7.19 -1.14
CA THR A 43 3.11 -8.39 -1.11
C THR A 43 2.37 -9.60 -1.71
N GLY A 44 1.10 -9.79 -1.31
CA GLY A 44 0.25 -10.83 -1.91
C GLY A 44 0.07 -10.65 -3.42
N ALA A 45 -0.06 -9.42 -3.89
CA ALA A 45 -0.17 -9.11 -5.32
C ALA A 45 1.14 -9.42 -6.08
N ILE A 46 2.30 -9.11 -5.51
CA ILE A 46 3.62 -9.43 -6.09
C ILE A 46 3.78 -10.96 -6.21
N ILE A 47 3.49 -11.71 -5.14
CA ILE A 47 3.61 -13.16 -5.13
C ILE A 47 2.66 -13.80 -6.16
N THR A 48 1.38 -13.42 -6.14
CA THR A 48 0.39 -13.98 -7.08
C THR A 48 0.68 -13.56 -8.52
N GLY A 49 1.19 -12.34 -8.73
CA GLY A 49 1.64 -11.84 -10.02
C GLY A 49 2.81 -12.65 -10.57
N ALA A 50 3.81 -12.98 -9.74
CA ALA A 50 4.93 -13.82 -10.13
C ALA A 50 4.49 -15.25 -10.51
N VAL A 51 3.56 -15.83 -9.75
CA VAL A 51 2.98 -17.16 -10.06
C VAL A 51 2.23 -17.12 -11.40
N TRP A 52 1.50 -16.05 -11.69
CA TRP A 52 0.81 -15.86 -12.96
C TRP A 52 1.78 -15.61 -14.13
N ALA A 53 2.87 -14.88 -13.91
CA ALA A 53 3.86 -14.55 -14.94
C ALA A 53 4.56 -15.79 -15.49
N LYS A 54 4.81 -16.82 -14.67
CA LYS A 54 5.53 -18.02 -15.08
C LYS A 54 4.90 -18.77 -16.24
N PRO A 55 3.61 -19.13 -16.23
CA PRO A 55 2.97 -19.79 -17.38
C PRO A 55 2.75 -18.87 -18.59
N VAL A 56 2.58 -17.55 -18.37
CA VAL A 56 2.25 -16.60 -19.46
C VAL A 56 3.50 -16.14 -20.20
N TRP A 57 4.57 -15.82 -19.47
CA TRP A 57 5.81 -15.24 -20.01
C TRP A 57 7.03 -16.15 -19.85
N ASN A 58 6.87 -17.35 -19.33
CA ASN A 58 7.95 -18.31 -19.03
C ASN A 58 9.03 -17.77 -18.08
N THR A 59 8.73 -16.69 -17.33
CA THR A 59 9.60 -16.10 -16.30
C THR A 59 8.82 -15.81 -15.05
N TRP A 60 9.47 -15.87 -13.88
CA TRP A 60 8.81 -15.53 -12.61
C TRP A 60 8.63 -14.02 -12.43
N TRP A 61 9.47 -13.21 -13.05
CA TRP A 61 9.45 -11.75 -12.92
C TRP A 61 9.96 -11.08 -14.17
N VAL A 62 9.36 -9.97 -14.53
CA VAL A 62 9.79 -9.12 -15.64
C VAL A 62 10.28 -7.79 -15.09
N TRP A 63 11.52 -7.43 -15.41
CA TRP A 63 12.14 -6.18 -15.00
C TRP A 63 11.90 -5.05 -16.02
N ASP A 64 10.66 -4.93 -16.47
CA ASP A 64 10.21 -3.75 -17.20
C ASP A 64 9.91 -2.57 -16.24
N ALA A 65 9.44 -1.45 -16.79
CA ALA A 65 9.14 -0.26 -15.97
C ALA A 65 8.08 -0.57 -14.89
N ASN A 66 7.05 -1.34 -15.22
CA ASN A 66 5.99 -1.71 -14.28
C ASN A 66 6.53 -2.60 -13.15
N GLY A 67 7.22 -3.69 -13.50
CA GLY A 67 7.80 -4.61 -12.52
C GLY A 67 8.85 -3.94 -11.63
N THR A 68 9.70 -3.09 -12.20
CA THR A 68 10.73 -2.37 -11.44
C THR A 68 10.11 -1.36 -10.47
N LEU A 69 9.19 -0.53 -10.92
CA LEU A 69 8.50 0.46 -10.06
C LEU A 69 7.63 -0.21 -8.98
N THR A 70 7.07 -1.38 -9.28
CA THR A 70 6.34 -2.19 -8.28
C THR A 70 7.25 -2.60 -7.13
N VAL A 71 8.45 -3.11 -7.42
CA VAL A 71 9.43 -3.47 -6.38
C VAL A 71 9.90 -2.23 -5.61
N VAL A 72 10.17 -1.12 -6.31
CA VAL A 72 10.57 0.15 -5.66
C VAL A 72 9.49 0.63 -4.68
N LEU A 73 8.21 0.64 -5.08
CA LEU A 73 7.11 1.02 -4.20
C LEU A 73 7.02 0.09 -2.98
N TRP A 74 7.18 -1.21 -3.19
CA TRP A 74 7.20 -2.18 -2.11
C TRP A 74 8.33 -1.92 -1.11
N MET A 75 9.55 -1.66 -1.61
CA MET A 75 10.70 -1.33 -0.78
C MET A 75 10.51 -0.02 0.00
N ILE A 76 9.87 1.01 -0.59
CA ILE A 76 9.56 2.26 0.10
C ILE A 76 8.66 2.00 1.32
N PHE A 77 7.63 1.17 1.20
CA PHE A 77 6.73 0.88 2.32
C PHE A 77 7.32 -0.10 3.34
N ILE A 78 8.23 -0.99 2.94
CA ILE A 78 9.08 -1.71 3.91
C ILE A 78 9.96 -0.71 4.67
N GLY A 79 10.62 0.22 3.98
CA GLY A 79 11.40 1.29 4.58
C GLY A 79 10.57 2.16 5.54
N TYR A 80 9.31 2.42 5.21
CA TYR A 80 8.37 3.08 6.12
C TYR A 80 8.24 2.32 7.45
N LEU A 81 8.01 1.00 7.41
CA LEU A 81 7.91 0.20 8.63
C LEU A 81 9.22 0.14 9.41
N MET A 82 10.36 0.04 8.71
CA MET A 82 11.69 0.06 9.33
C MET A 82 11.97 1.39 10.04
N VAL A 83 11.69 2.53 9.39
CA VAL A 83 11.83 3.85 10.01
C VAL A 83 10.96 3.96 11.26
N ARG A 84 9.74 3.41 11.23
CA ARG A 84 8.84 3.39 12.38
C ARG A 84 9.33 2.50 13.53
N ALA A 85 10.00 1.40 13.20
CA ALA A 85 10.48 0.42 14.18
C ALA A 85 11.80 0.82 14.85
N TYR A 86 12.72 1.43 14.07
CA TYR A 86 14.11 1.67 14.51
C TYR A 86 14.44 3.14 14.80
N ALA A 87 13.48 4.04 14.75
CA ALA A 87 13.71 5.46 15.06
C ALA A 87 14.15 5.64 16.52
N PRO A 88 15.06 6.61 16.81
CA PRO A 88 15.55 6.88 18.17
C PRO A 88 14.46 7.25 19.17
N SER A 89 13.34 7.79 18.70
CA SER A 89 12.15 8.06 19.50
C SER A 89 10.88 7.84 18.71
N ILE A 90 9.77 7.56 19.40
CA ILE A 90 8.45 7.35 18.80
C ILE A 90 8.03 8.56 17.97
N GLU A 91 8.29 9.78 18.45
CA GLU A 91 7.92 11.00 17.74
C GLU A 91 8.73 11.20 16.45
N ILE A 92 10.03 10.90 16.49
CA ILE A 92 10.89 10.94 15.30
C ILE A 92 10.39 9.91 14.28
N GLY A 93 10.12 8.68 14.72
CA GLY A 93 9.58 7.62 13.86
C GLY A 93 8.26 8.00 13.20
N ARG A 94 7.34 8.66 13.94
CA ARG A 94 6.08 9.18 13.41
C ARG A 94 6.29 10.25 12.34
N LYS A 95 7.16 11.23 12.56
CA LYS A 95 7.46 12.31 11.61
C LYS A 95 8.12 11.78 10.34
N TRP A 96 9.20 11.01 10.48
CA TRP A 96 9.92 10.44 9.34
C TRP A 96 9.08 9.42 8.58
N GLY A 97 8.35 8.55 9.28
CA GLY A 97 7.41 7.63 8.67
C GLY A 97 6.33 8.37 7.87
N SER A 98 5.77 9.46 8.41
CA SER A 98 4.80 10.26 7.66
C SER A 98 5.37 10.83 6.36
N ALA A 99 6.61 11.32 6.37
CA ALA A 99 7.28 11.81 5.16
C ALA A 99 7.47 10.68 4.14
N VAL A 100 7.96 9.52 4.58
CA VAL A 100 8.13 8.34 3.70
C VAL A 100 6.80 7.86 3.12
N SER A 101 5.73 7.84 3.90
CA SER A 101 4.39 7.47 3.43
C SER A 101 3.87 8.40 2.33
N ILE A 102 4.05 9.72 2.50
CA ILE A 102 3.63 10.71 1.49
C ILE A 102 4.44 10.55 0.21
N LEU A 103 5.76 10.41 0.31
CA LEU A 103 6.65 10.17 -0.85
C LEU A 103 6.31 8.84 -1.53
N GLY A 104 6.08 7.78 -0.75
CA GLY A 104 5.70 6.47 -1.29
C GLY A 104 4.36 6.53 -2.04
N ALA A 105 3.35 7.19 -1.49
CA ALA A 105 2.07 7.35 -2.19
C ALA A 105 2.19 8.19 -3.48
N ALA A 106 3.10 9.15 -3.53
CA ALA A 106 3.38 9.92 -4.76
C ALA A 106 3.97 9.06 -5.90
N THR A 107 4.57 7.89 -5.59
CA THR A 107 5.05 6.95 -6.63
C THR A 107 3.95 6.06 -7.20
N VAL A 108 2.79 5.92 -6.52
CA VAL A 108 1.68 5.05 -6.96
C VAL A 108 1.17 5.38 -8.38
N PRO A 109 0.93 6.65 -8.75
CA PRO A 109 0.52 6.98 -10.13
C PRO A 109 1.53 6.51 -11.18
N PHE A 110 2.83 6.58 -10.88
CA PHE A 110 3.88 6.13 -11.81
C PHE A 110 3.84 4.61 -11.99
N VAL A 111 3.65 3.85 -10.92
CA VAL A 111 3.45 2.38 -11.01
C VAL A 111 2.20 2.06 -11.82
N TYR A 112 1.09 2.78 -11.57
CA TYR A 112 -0.17 2.54 -12.25
C TYR A 112 -0.11 2.83 -13.75
N MET A 113 0.64 3.85 -14.17
CA MET A 113 0.79 4.29 -15.56
C MET A 113 2.00 3.69 -16.27
N ALA A 114 2.82 2.90 -15.58
CA ALA A 114 4.12 2.46 -16.08
C ALA A 114 4.04 1.69 -17.40
N ALA A 115 3.08 0.76 -17.51
CA ALA A 115 2.91 -0.04 -18.72
C ALA A 115 2.53 0.83 -19.94
N ASP A 116 1.67 1.84 -19.73
CA ASP A 116 1.22 2.71 -20.81
C ASP A 116 2.29 3.71 -21.26
N TRP A 117 3.08 4.24 -20.30
CA TRP A 117 4.09 5.27 -20.59
C TRP A 117 5.39 4.72 -21.14
N TRP A 118 5.83 3.57 -20.66
CA TRP A 118 7.14 2.98 -21.01
C TRP A 118 7.05 1.65 -21.75
N GLY A 119 5.83 1.11 -21.91
CA GLY A 119 5.64 -0.20 -22.53
C GLY A 119 6.25 -1.34 -21.71
N GLY A 120 6.41 -2.49 -22.33
CA GLY A 120 6.98 -3.70 -21.71
C GLY A 120 6.20 -4.95 -22.05
N LEU A 121 6.41 -6.02 -21.28
CA LEU A 121 5.60 -7.25 -21.41
C LEU A 121 4.25 -7.14 -20.69
N HIS A 122 4.13 -6.20 -19.74
CA HIS A 122 2.84 -5.97 -19.08
C HIS A 122 1.84 -5.40 -20.07
N PRO A 123 0.63 -5.97 -20.16
CA PRO A 123 -0.41 -5.48 -21.07
C PRO A 123 -0.85 -4.08 -20.65
N GLU A 124 -1.28 -3.31 -21.64
CA GLU A 124 -1.95 -2.03 -21.40
C GLU A 124 -3.21 -2.23 -20.57
N ARG A 125 -3.66 -1.16 -19.95
CA ARG A 125 -4.84 -1.22 -19.07
C ARG A 125 -6.11 -1.47 -19.89
N VAL A 126 -6.86 -2.47 -19.47
CA VAL A 126 -8.17 -2.79 -20.07
C VAL A 126 -9.34 -2.05 -19.39
N THR A 127 -9.07 -1.32 -18.30
CA THR A 127 -10.06 -0.56 -17.52
C THR A 127 -9.48 0.74 -16.98
N GLY A 128 -10.33 1.76 -16.87
CA GLY A 128 -9.95 3.08 -16.35
C GLY A 128 -9.78 4.13 -17.45
N PRO A 129 -9.36 5.36 -17.11
CA PRO A 129 -9.17 6.43 -18.07
C PRO A 129 -8.12 6.07 -19.13
N GLY A 130 -8.50 6.13 -20.41
CA GLY A 130 -7.63 5.82 -21.55
C GLY A 130 -7.55 4.34 -21.92
N ALA A 131 -8.26 3.45 -21.23
CA ALA A 131 -8.37 2.04 -21.60
C ALA A 131 -9.32 1.85 -22.79
N ASP A 132 -9.08 0.81 -23.60
CA ASP A 132 -9.86 0.47 -24.80
C ASP A 132 -11.26 -0.10 -24.49
N GLY A 133 -11.55 -0.41 -23.21
CA GLY A 133 -12.84 -0.95 -22.78
C GLY A 133 -13.15 -2.36 -23.30
N SER A 134 -12.13 -3.11 -23.71
CA SER A 134 -12.25 -4.44 -24.31
C SER A 134 -12.69 -5.56 -23.34
N LEU A 135 -12.88 -5.25 -22.06
CA LEU A 135 -13.21 -6.27 -21.05
C LEU A 135 -14.67 -6.74 -21.20
N GLU A 136 -14.87 -8.04 -21.31
CA GLU A 136 -16.20 -8.64 -21.35
C GLU A 136 -16.99 -8.34 -20.06
N ARG A 137 -18.31 -8.13 -20.15
CA ARG A 137 -19.17 -7.77 -19.00
C ARG A 137 -19.08 -8.75 -17.83
N SER A 138 -18.98 -10.04 -18.13
CA SER A 138 -18.80 -11.09 -17.11
C SER A 138 -17.51 -10.93 -16.32
N MET A 139 -16.41 -10.63 -17.02
CA MET A 139 -15.09 -10.38 -16.42
C MET A 139 -15.07 -9.09 -15.60
N LEU A 140 -15.70 -8.02 -16.13
CA LEU A 140 -15.85 -6.76 -15.41
C LEU A 140 -16.62 -6.95 -14.10
N PHE A 141 -17.74 -7.71 -14.12
CA PHE A 141 -18.50 -8.00 -12.92
C PHE A 141 -17.67 -8.74 -11.86
N ILE A 142 -16.96 -9.81 -12.27
CA ILE A 142 -16.11 -10.59 -11.36
C ILE A 142 -14.99 -9.71 -10.78
N MET A 143 -14.38 -8.85 -11.61
CA MET A 143 -13.33 -7.93 -11.17
C MET A 143 -13.86 -6.94 -10.14
N LEU A 144 -15.01 -6.30 -10.39
CA LEU A 144 -15.62 -5.34 -9.46
C LEU A 144 -16.08 -6.00 -8.16
N PHE A 145 -16.68 -7.19 -8.25
CA PHE A 145 -17.06 -7.96 -7.08
C PHE A 145 -15.86 -8.34 -6.21
N SER A 146 -14.80 -8.87 -6.84
CA SER A 146 -13.54 -9.19 -6.14
C SER A 146 -12.91 -7.94 -5.52
N PHE A 147 -12.94 -6.81 -6.22
CA PHE A 147 -12.43 -5.55 -5.69
C PHE A 147 -13.23 -5.09 -4.46
N ALA A 148 -14.56 -5.19 -4.49
CA ALA A 148 -15.42 -4.87 -3.35
C ALA A 148 -15.10 -5.77 -2.14
N CYS A 149 -14.91 -7.09 -2.35
CA CYS A 149 -14.50 -8.01 -1.29
C CYS A 149 -13.15 -7.62 -0.66
N PHE A 150 -12.16 -7.25 -1.48
CA PHE A 150 -10.87 -6.79 -0.96
C PHE A 150 -10.95 -5.44 -0.24
N LEU A 151 -11.85 -4.54 -0.65
CA LEU A 151 -12.08 -3.29 0.07
C LEU A 151 -12.74 -3.53 1.43
N LEU A 152 -13.70 -4.44 1.52
CA LEU A 152 -14.31 -4.82 2.80
C LEU A 152 -13.28 -5.47 3.73
N LEU A 153 -12.46 -6.37 3.20
CA LEU A 153 -11.36 -6.97 3.96
C LEU A 153 -10.34 -5.91 4.42
N PHE A 154 -9.99 -4.95 3.56
CA PHE A 154 -9.14 -3.83 3.94
C PHE A 154 -9.75 -3.02 5.08
N ALA A 155 -11.03 -2.65 4.99
CA ALA A 155 -11.71 -1.88 6.03
C ALA A 155 -11.72 -2.64 7.37
N TYR A 156 -11.98 -3.94 7.34
CA TYR A 156 -11.94 -4.80 8.53
C TYR A 156 -10.52 -4.84 9.15
N LEU A 157 -9.52 -5.13 8.35
CA LEU A 157 -8.12 -5.22 8.83
C LEU A 157 -7.60 -3.85 9.33
N LEU A 158 -7.99 -2.76 8.67
CA LEU A 158 -7.66 -1.40 9.11
C LEU A 158 -8.19 -1.12 10.52
N VAL A 159 -9.45 -1.46 10.78
CA VAL A 159 -10.07 -1.26 12.11
C VAL A 159 -9.38 -2.13 13.15
N GLU A 160 -9.14 -3.40 12.87
CA GLU A 160 -8.47 -4.32 13.79
C GLU A 160 -7.04 -3.86 14.09
N ARG A 161 -6.28 -3.47 13.06
CA ARG A 161 -4.90 -3.00 13.25
C ARG A 161 -4.85 -1.66 13.97
N TYR A 162 -5.80 -0.77 13.73
CA TYR A 162 -5.94 0.47 14.50
C TYR A 162 -6.14 0.21 16.00
N LYS A 163 -7.02 -0.73 16.38
CA LYS A 163 -7.25 -1.12 17.79
C LYS A 163 -5.97 -1.67 18.43
N GLN A 164 -5.26 -2.56 17.72
CA GLN A 164 -3.99 -3.12 18.20
C GLN A 164 -2.97 -2.02 18.46
N ARG A 165 -2.81 -1.06 17.53
CA ARG A 165 -1.92 0.09 17.69
C ARG A 165 -2.31 0.98 18.87
N GLN A 166 -3.60 1.12 19.15
CA GLN A 166 -4.06 1.85 20.33
C GLN A 166 -3.62 1.19 21.63
N ILE A 167 -3.68 -0.13 21.69
CA ILE A 167 -3.23 -0.91 22.84
C ILE A 167 -1.70 -0.82 22.99
N GLU A 168 -0.95 -1.02 21.91
CA GLU A 168 0.51 -0.88 21.89
C GLU A 168 0.98 0.49 22.42
N ASP A 169 0.39 1.59 21.93
CA ASP A 169 0.68 2.95 22.42
C ASP A 169 0.36 3.13 23.91
N THR A 170 -0.68 2.46 24.42
CA THR A 170 -1.07 2.54 25.82
C THR A 170 -0.06 1.79 26.71
N ILE A 171 0.38 0.60 26.30
CA ILE A 171 1.39 -0.18 27.00
C ILE A 171 2.70 0.58 27.08
N VAL A 172 3.15 1.18 25.97
CA VAL A 172 4.38 1.97 25.95
C VAL A 172 4.30 3.17 26.93
N ARG A 173 3.16 3.87 27.02
CA ARG A 173 2.97 4.96 27.96
C ARG A 173 3.04 4.49 29.41
N ILE A 174 2.39 3.37 29.72
CA ILE A 174 2.41 2.80 31.06
C ILE A 174 3.86 2.46 31.47
N ASN A 175 4.60 1.80 30.59
CA ASN A 175 6.00 1.44 30.88
C ASN A 175 6.90 2.67 31.12
N GLN A 176 6.64 3.80 30.44
CA GLN A 176 7.38 5.06 30.65
C GLN A 176 7.06 5.76 31.97
N ILE A 177 5.95 5.43 32.62
CA ILE A 177 5.56 6.00 33.92
C ILE A 177 6.16 5.21 35.08
N TYR A 178 6.38 3.90 34.90
CA TYR A 178 6.83 3.00 35.94
C TYR A 178 8.33 2.64 35.89
N LEU A 179 9.05 3.11 34.86
CA LEU A 179 10.51 3.03 34.70
C LEU A 179 11.14 4.42 34.83
#